data_b359802ff51cd4426e96c4379f1f3c80
#
_entry.id   b359802ff51cd4426e96c4379f1f3c80
#
_cell.length_a   1.000
_cell.length_b   1.000
_cell.length_c   1.000
_cell.angle_alpha   90.00
_cell.angle_beta   90.00
_cell.angle_gamma   90.00
#
_symmetry.space_group_name_H-M   'P 1'
#
loop_
_entity.id
_entity.type
_entity.pdbx_description
1 polymer ?
#
loop_
_entity_poly.entity_id
_entity_poly.type
_entity_poly.pdbx_seq_one_letter_code
_entity_poly.pdbx_strand_id
1 'polypeptide(L)'
;SRGLGDVYKRQDGEGILGLEAACASLTEPGDKVLIIENGVYGEGFADFVSMYGGVPEFYHADRLNAIDPDALSSYLKEHHDYKYATVVHCDTPSGMLNPVEKICPLLKEYGILTVVDSVSGMFGNHMDVDKFQIDLLCGGSQKAVSAPPGLTFVTISDAVKNAMHARKTPIRSFYASLLAFEGYYEKKWFPYTMPISDIYGLRAAFDNIASDPELEERTHRIAEAARRALTEAGLKLHLESGFSDTVTVFDIPAETTCDAILSRMKKEHNIMLAGSFDDLSGKVIRIGHMGNNANFEDMAATMYALSETLIFLGVNLKGDLTGLFLKYYH
;
A
#
# COMPACT_ATOMS: atom_id res chain seq x y z
N SER A 1 -12.98 -16.47 -7.82
CA SER A 1 -11.54 -16.28 -7.92
C SER A 1 -10.96 -17.23 -8.96
N ARG A 2 -10.93 -16.82 -10.21
CA ARG A 2 -10.24 -17.51 -11.28
C ARG A 2 -9.02 -16.68 -11.62
N GLY A 3 -7.79 -17.19 -11.39
CA GLY A 3 -6.57 -16.57 -11.84
C GLY A 3 -5.58 -16.14 -10.76
N LEU A 4 -5.80 -16.49 -9.51
CA LEU A 4 -4.77 -16.35 -8.48
C LEU A 4 -4.04 -17.70 -8.39
N GLY A 5 -2.76 -17.70 -8.76
CA GLY A 5 -1.91 -18.85 -8.61
C GLY A 5 -2.08 -19.51 -7.23
N ASP A 6 -1.95 -20.80 -7.15
CA ASP A 6 -2.50 -21.71 -6.14
C ASP A 6 -2.07 -21.52 -4.67
N VAL A 7 -1.50 -20.38 -4.26
CA VAL A 7 -0.99 -20.30 -2.88
C VAL A 7 -1.30 -18.98 -2.20
N TYR A 8 -2.47 -18.91 -1.54
CA TYR A 8 -2.69 -17.94 -0.47
C TYR A 8 -2.05 -18.45 0.81
N LYS A 9 -1.10 -17.71 1.34
CA LYS A 9 -0.56 -17.94 2.68
C LYS A 9 -1.06 -16.84 3.61
N ARG A 10 -1.59 -17.23 4.75
CA ARG A 10 -2.04 -16.35 5.82
C ARG A 10 -1.07 -16.48 6.97
N GLN A 11 -0.61 -15.36 7.51
CA GLN A 11 0.26 -15.33 8.68
C GLN A 11 -0.39 -14.49 9.77
N ASP A 12 -0.17 -14.88 11.02
CA ASP A 12 -0.50 -14.10 12.21
C ASP A 12 0.41 -12.88 12.26
N GLY A 13 -0.15 -11.71 12.06
CA GLY A 13 0.55 -10.44 12.02
C GLY A 13 -0.06 -9.52 10.97
N GLU A 14 0.17 -8.23 11.10
CA GLU A 14 -0.32 -7.27 10.13
C GLU A 14 0.57 -7.22 8.87
N GLY A 15 0.31 -6.32 7.92
CA GLY A 15 0.98 -6.28 6.62
C GLY A 15 2.50 -6.34 6.66
N ILE A 16 3.15 -5.70 7.65
CA ILE A 16 4.61 -5.70 7.82
C ILE A 16 5.19 -7.12 7.94
N LEU A 17 4.48 -8.03 8.64
CA LEU A 17 4.95 -9.41 8.73
C LEU A 17 4.98 -10.10 7.36
N GLY A 18 4.05 -9.78 6.46
CA GLY A 18 4.07 -10.30 5.09
C GLY A 18 5.29 -9.82 4.31
N LEU A 19 5.65 -8.55 4.46
CA LEU A 19 6.83 -7.95 3.82
C LEU A 19 8.13 -8.57 4.36
N GLU A 20 8.24 -8.68 5.68
CA GLU A 20 9.37 -9.38 6.32
C GLU A 20 9.45 -10.84 5.86
N ALA A 21 8.30 -11.55 5.81
CA ALA A 21 8.26 -12.95 5.42
C ALA A 21 8.69 -13.18 3.96
N ALA A 22 8.38 -12.24 3.06
CA ALA A 22 8.88 -12.26 1.69
C ALA A 22 10.41 -12.18 1.67
N CYS A 23 10.99 -11.19 2.37
CA CYS A 23 12.44 -11.02 2.46
C CYS A 23 13.11 -12.21 3.16
N ALA A 24 12.60 -12.66 4.31
CA ALA A 24 13.12 -13.81 5.04
C ALA A 24 13.17 -15.10 4.19
N SER A 25 12.11 -15.29 3.38
CA SER A 25 11.95 -16.51 2.59
C SER A 25 12.78 -16.51 1.30
N LEU A 26 13.05 -15.33 0.74
CA LEU A 26 13.81 -15.20 -0.52
C LEU A 26 15.30 -14.92 -0.30
N THR A 27 15.67 -14.12 0.72
CA THR A 27 17.05 -13.64 0.90
C THR A 27 17.97 -14.73 1.47
N GLU A 28 19.13 -14.89 0.87
CA GLU A 28 20.28 -15.62 1.41
C GLU A 28 21.47 -14.68 1.61
N PRO A 29 22.43 -15.02 2.48
CA PRO A 29 23.58 -14.17 2.69
C PRO A 29 24.34 -13.86 1.39
N GLY A 30 24.51 -12.56 1.12
CA GLY A 30 25.17 -12.05 -0.08
C GLY A 30 24.29 -11.88 -1.32
N ASP A 31 23.01 -12.26 -1.28
CA ASP A 31 22.08 -11.98 -2.37
C ASP A 31 21.92 -10.48 -2.56
N LYS A 32 22.06 -10.01 -3.78
CA LYS A 32 21.74 -8.64 -4.17
C LYS A 32 20.25 -8.46 -4.37
N VAL A 33 19.69 -7.43 -3.80
CA VAL A 33 18.26 -7.11 -3.87
C VAL A 33 18.09 -5.66 -4.28
N LEU A 34 17.32 -5.41 -5.33
CA LEU A 34 17.00 -4.05 -5.77
C LEU A 34 15.84 -3.49 -4.94
N ILE A 35 16.08 -2.40 -4.26
CA ILE A 35 15.07 -1.64 -3.52
C ILE A 35 14.61 -0.47 -4.40
N ILE A 36 13.44 -0.60 -5.03
CA ILE A 36 12.87 0.47 -5.83
C ILE A 36 11.99 1.32 -4.91
N GLU A 37 12.43 2.55 -4.63
CA GLU A 37 11.77 3.38 -3.63
C GLU A 37 11.50 4.81 -4.10
N ASN A 38 10.37 5.35 -3.68
CA ASN A 38 9.99 6.76 -3.70
C ASN A 38 9.16 7.13 -2.46
N GLY A 39 9.38 6.42 -1.36
CA GLY A 39 8.68 6.65 -0.08
C GLY A 39 9.21 5.78 1.05
N VAL A 40 8.70 6.04 2.25
CA VAL A 40 9.17 5.45 3.51
C VAL A 40 9.08 3.92 3.53
N TYR A 41 7.98 3.36 3.07
CA TYR A 41 7.81 1.90 3.08
C TYR A 41 8.70 1.21 2.03
N GLY A 42 8.97 1.87 0.90
CA GLY A 42 9.92 1.36 -0.09
C GLY A 42 11.33 1.27 0.51
N GLU A 43 11.79 2.36 1.12
CA GLU A 43 13.11 2.42 1.78
C GLU A 43 13.25 1.37 2.88
N GLY A 44 12.19 1.14 3.68
CA GLY A 44 12.17 0.20 4.80
C GLY A 44 12.43 -1.27 4.42
N PHE A 45 12.26 -1.67 3.16
CA PHE A 45 12.62 -3.03 2.72
C PHE A 45 14.10 -3.36 2.89
N ALA A 46 14.98 -2.35 2.84
CA ALA A 46 16.41 -2.54 3.00
C ALA A 46 16.77 -3.12 4.37
N ASP A 47 16.03 -2.77 5.41
CA ASP A 47 16.23 -3.32 6.75
C ASP A 47 15.93 -4.82 6.79
N PHE A 48 14.82 -5.25 6.18
CA PHE A 48 14.47 -6.68 6.10
C PHE A 48 15.52 -7.45 5.29
N VAL A 49 15.93 -6.93 4.13
CA VAL A 49 16.96 -7.56 3.30
C VAL A 49 18.26 -7.71 4.09
N SER A 50 18.72 -6.65 4.75
CA SER A 50 19.94 -6.64 5.55
C SER A 50 19.85 -7.60 6.75
N MET A 51 18.70 -7.66 7.42
CA MET A 51 18.45 -8.54 8.57
C MET A 51 18.67 -10.02 8.21
N TYR A 52 18.32 -10.41 6.99
CA TYR A 52 18.51 -11.79 6.49
C TYR A 52 19.83 -12.00 5.73
N GLY A 53 20.72 -11.00 5.74
CA GLY A 53 22.07 -11.08 5.22
C GLY A 53 22.21 -10.77 3.73
N GLY A 54 21.19 -10.24 3.10
CA GLY A 54 21.24 -9.72 1.73
C GLY A 54 21.95 -8.37 1.64
N VAL A 55 22.22 -7.96 0.43
CA VAL A 55 22.86 -6.67 0.08
C VAL A 55 21.81 -5.84 -0.65
N PRO A 56 21.15 -4.87 0.03
CA PRO A 56 20.21 -3.97 -0.62
C PRO A 56 20.97 -2.98 -1.50
N GLU A 57 20.52 -2.82 -2.74
CA GLU A 57 20.96 -1.77 -3.66
C GLU A 57 19.75 -0.92 -4.02
N PHE A 58 19.87 0.42 -3.98
CA PHE A 58 18.73 1.30 -4.13
C PHE A 58 18.61 1.86 -5.54
N TYR A 59 17.39 1.87 -6.05
CA TYR A 59 16.95 2.76 -7.10
C TYR A 59 16.06 3.83 -6.45
N HIS A 60 16.62 5.03 -6.24
CA HIS A 60 15.91 6.17 -5.69
C HIS A 60 15.14 6.88 -6.79
N ALA A 61 13.80 6.87 -6.72
CA ALA A 61 12.96 7.66 -7.60
C ALA A 61 12.51 8.97 -6.92
N ASP A 62 11.87 9.83 -7.69
CA ASP A 62 11.34 11.10 -7.18
C ASP A 62 10.19 10.85 -6.20
N ARG A 63 10.27 11.45 -5.01
CA ARG A 63 9.27 11.28 -3.93
C ARG A 63 7.96 12.07 -4.14
N LEU A 64 7.90 12.94 -5.16
CA LEU A 64 6.69 13.67 -5.53
C LEU A 64 6.00 13.08 -6.76
N ASN A 65 6.65 12.15 -7.44
CA ASN A 65 6.18 11.55 -8.69
C ASN A 65 6.16 10.01 -8.64
N ALA A 66 5.22 9.41 -9.37
CA ALA A 66 5.24 7.97 -9.60
C ALA A 66 6.56 7.55 -10.25
N ILE A 67 7.02 6.34 -9.94
CA ILE A 67 8.21 5.76 -10.56
C ILE A 67 8.05 5.76 -12.08
N ASP A 68 9.00 6.37 -12.78
CA ASP A 68 9.06 6.38 -14.24
C ASP A 68 9.60 5.05 -14.77
N PRO A 69 8.78 4.25 -15.49
CA PRO A 69 9.21 2.96 -16.03
C PRO A 69 10.34 3.08 -17.07
N ASP A 70 10.39 4.17 -17.83
CA ASP A 70 11.42 4.38 -18.86
C ASP A 70 12.77 4.70 -18.22
N ALA A 71 12.77 5.50 -17.16
CA ALA A 71 13.98 5.76 -16.37
C ALA A 71 14.47 4.48 -15.68
N LEU A 72 13.57 3.69 -15.09
CA LEU A 72 13.91 2.40 -14.49
C LEU A 72 14.43 1.41 -15.55
N SER A 73 13.83 1.35 -16.74
CA SER A 73 14.31 0.53 -17.86
C SER A 73 15.74 0.90 -18.24
N SER A 74 16.04 2.20 -18.29
CA SER A 74 17.39 2.68 -18.60
C SER A 74 18.41 2.27 -17.53
N TYR A 75 18.03 2.34 -16.25
CA TYR A 75 18.86 1.88 -15.13
C TYR A 75 19.14 0.36 -15.22
N LEU A 76 18.12 -0.45 -15.50
CA LEU A 76 18.23 -1.92 -15.54
C LEU A 76 19.11 -2.43 -16.68
N LYS A 77 19.35 -1.66 -17.73
CA LYS A 77 20.31 -2.05 -18.79
C LYS A 77 21.72 -2.29 -18.27
N GLU A 78 22.11 -1.53 -17.24
CA GLU A 78 23.44 -1.58 -16.65
C GLU A 78 23.46 -2.27 -15.28
N HIS A 79 22.29 -2.32 -14.59
CA HIS A 79 22.13 -2.81 -13.23
C HIS A 79 20.99 -3.83 -13.15
N HIS A 80 21.28 -5.10 -13.42
CA HIS A 80 20.27 -6.16 -13.45
C HIS A 80 20.69 -7.49 -12.79
N ASP A 81 21.80 -7.50 -12.07
CA ASP A 81 22.26 -8.67 -11.30
C ASP A 81 21.63 -8.71 -9.92
N TYR A 82 20.31 -8.90 -9.88
CA TYR A 82 19.52 -8.97 -8.64
C TYR A 82 18.72 -10.25 -8.57
N LYS A 83 18.63 -10.85 -7.39
CA LYS A 83 17.80 -12.02 -7.14
C LYS A 83 16.32 -11.67 -7.21
N TYR A 84 15.95 -10.57 -6.61
CA TYR A 84 14.61 -9.99 -6.67
C TYR A 84 14.65 -8.47 -6.47
N ALA A 85 13.54 -7.83 -6.79
CA ALA A 85 13.32 -6.41 -6.52
C ALA A 85 12.08 -6.22 -5.65
N THR A 86 12.10 -5.19 -4.80
CA THR A 86 10.95 -4.76 -4.01
C THR A 86 10.39 -3.45 -4.56
N VAL A 87 9.08 -3.31 -4.57
CA VAL A 87 8.39 -2.06 -4.92
C VAL A 87 7.10 -1.91 -4.12
N VAL A 88 6.79 -0.70 -3.68
CA VAL A 88 5.52 -0.38 -3.02
C VAL A 88 4.50 0.05 -4.07
N HIS A 89 3.34 -0.61 -4.10
CA HIS A 89 2.23 -0.21 -4.96
C HIS A 89 1.60 1.09 -4.48
N CYS A 90 1.26 1.17 -3.18
CA CYS A 90 0.72 2.39 -2.58
C CYS A 90 1.49 2.76 -1.30
N ASP A 91 2.28 3.83 -1.35
CA ASP A 91 2.94 4.40 -0.18
C ASP A 91 1.98 5.35 0.56
N THR A 92 1.34 4.84 1.62
CA THR A 92 0.29 5.57 2.36
C THR A 92 0.76 6.89 2.98
N PRO A 93 2.02 7.03 3.47
CA PRO A 93 2.51 8.28 4.04
C PRO A 93 2.45 9.47 3.09
N SER A 94 2.74 9.26 1.83
CA SER A 94 2.75 10.27 0.76
C SER A 94 1.48 10.26 -0.10
N GLY A 95 0.75 9.13 -0.12
CA GLY A 95 -0.37 8.90 -1.04
C GLY A 95 0.05 8.45 -2.43
N MET A 96 1.32 8.04 -2.59
CA MET A 96 1.89 7.64 -3.87
C MET A 96 1.33 6.29 -4.34
N LEU A 97 0.93 6.23 -5.61
CA LEU A 97 0.62 5.00 -6.34
C LEU A 97 1.64 4.78 -7.44
N ASN A 98 2.35 3.67 -7.39
CA ASN A 98 3.35 3.31 -8.39
C ASN A 98 2.76 2.37 -9.46
N PRO A 99 3.19 2.50 -10.73
CA PRO A 99 2.67 1.73 -11.86
C PRO A 99 3.28 0.31 -11.92
N VAL A 100 2.92 -0.53 -10.92
CA VAL A 100 3.45 -1.90 -10.80
C VAL A 100 3.12 -2.77 -12.02
N GLU A 101 2.03 -2.44 -12.73
CA GLU A 101 1.64 -3.08 -14.00
C GLU A 101 2.66 -2.87 -15.14
N LYS A 102 3.54 -1.87 -15.00
CA LYS A 102 4.64 -1.59 -15.94
C LYS A 102 5.99 -2.00 -15.37
N ILE A 103 6.18 -1.82 -14.08
CA ILE A 103 7.44 -2.12 -13.39
C ILE A 103 7.69 -3.62 -13.32
N CYS A 104 6.69 -4.43 -12.93
CA CYS A 104 6.90 -5.85 -12.75
C CYS A 104 7.22 -6.61 -14.06
N PRO A 105 6.51 -6.39 -15.20
CA PRO A 105 6.91 -6.97 -16.46
C PRO A 105 8.33 -6.59 -16.88
N LEU A 106 8.73 -5.33 -16.67
CA LEU A 106 10.08 -4.88 -16.97
C LEU A 106 11.16 -5.64 -16.17
N LEU A 107 10.95 -5.84 -14.87
CA LEU A 107 11.87 -6.63 -14.03
C LEU A 107 11.97 -8.09 -14.49
N LYS A 108 10.85 -8.66 -14.95
CA LYS A 108 10.80 -10.01 -15.49
C LYS A 108 11.66 -10.21 -16.75
N GLU A 109 11.78 -9.19 -17.61
CA GLU A 109 12.64 -9.25 -18.80
C GLU A 109 14.11 -9.53 -18.43
N TYR A 110 14.53 -9.12 -17.24
CA TYR A 110 15.87 -9.37 -16.70
C TYR A 110 15.96 -10.59 -15.76
N GLY A 111 14.87 -11.35 -15.61
CA GLY A 111 14.83 -12.51 -14.72
C GLY A 111 14.81 -12.17 -13.23
N ILE A 112 14.51 -10.94 -12.87
CA ILE A 112 14.42 -10.45 -11.50
C ILE A 112 13.03 -10.78 -10.96
N LEU A 113 12.95 -11.50 -9.82
CA LEU A 113 11.67 -11.75 -9.15
C LEU A 113 11.10 -10.46 -8.57
N THR A 114 9.78 -10.34 -8.57
CA THR A 114 9.09 -9.13 -8.07
C THR A 114 8.44 -9.37 -6.72
N VAL A 115 8.71 -8.50 -5.75
CA VAL A 115 8.06 -8.46 -4.44
C VAL A 115 7.33 -7.12 -4.33
N VAL A 116 6.00 -7.18 -4.29
CA VAL A 116 5.14 -5.99 -4.29
C VAL A 116 4.45 -5.84 -2.95
N ASP A 117 4.65 -4.70 -2.31
CA ASP A 117 3.82 -4.26 -1.19
C ASP A 117 2.54 -3.60 -1.72
N SER A 118 1.42 -4.27 -1.57
CA SER A 118 0.10 -3.70 -1.85
C SER A 118 -0.81 -3.69 -0.61
N VAL A 119 -0.22 -3.62 0.57
CA VAL A 119 -0.97 -3.57 1.84
C VAL A 119 -2.00 -2.46 1.83
N SER A 120 -1.66 -1.28 1.33
CA SER A 120 -2.55 -0.12 1.25
C SER A 120 -3.21 0.08 -0.12
N GLY A 121 -2.72 -0.60 -1.15
CA GLY A 121 -3.22 -0.43 -2.52
C GLY A 121 -4.34 -1.40 -2.89
N MET A 122 -4.22 -2.64 -2.47
CA MET A 122 -5.12 -3.73 -2.85
C MET A 122 -6.58 -3.44 -2.45
N PHE A 123 -7.50 -3.77 -3.35
CA PHE A 123 -8.96 -3.56 -3.23
C PHE A 123 -9.43 -2.09 -3.18
N GLY A 124 -8.53 -1.14 -3.30
CA GLY A 124 -8.87 0.27 -3.44
C GLY A 124 -8.26 0.90 -4.69
N ASN A 125 -7.17 0.30 -5.20
CA ASN A 125 -6.61 0.58 -6.52
C ASN A 125 -6.62 -0.73 -7.32
N HIS A 126 -6.70 -0.61 -8.65
CA HIS A 126 -6.74 -1.77 -9.52
C HIS A 126 -5.51 -2.67 -9.35
N MET A 127 -5.74 -3.99 -9.23
CA MET A 127 -4.69 -4.99 -9.07
C MET A 127 -5.04 -6.30 -9.77
N ASP A 128 -4.18 -6.72 -10.68
CA ASP A 128 -4.28 -8.01 -11.36
C ASP A 128 -2.91 -8.70 -11.34
N VAL A 129 -2.72 -9.62 -10.42
CA VAL A 129 -1.43 -10.27 -10.15
C VAL A 129 -0.87 -10.96 -11.39
N ASP A 130 -1.74 -11.63 -12.16
CA ASP A 130 -1.33 -12.39 -13.33
C ASP A 130 -0.96 -11.46 -14.50
N LYS A 131 -1.81 -10.47 -14.82
CA LYS A 131 -1.54 -9.52 -15.90
C LYS A 131 -0.34 -8.63 -15.61
N PHE A 132 -0.16 -8.25 -14.35
CA PHE A 132 0.97 -7.42 -13.91
C PHE A 132 2.25 -8.24 -13.71
N GLN A 133 2.16 -9.57 -13.86
CA GLN A 133 3.29 -10.51 -13.73
C GLN A 133 4.00 -10.40 -12.36
N ILE A 134 3.23 -10.22 -11.30
CA ILE A 134 3.75 -10.11 -9.94
C ILE A 134 4.10 -11.50 -9.41
N ASP A 135 5.33 -11.68 -8.92
CA ASP A 135 5.77 -12.97 -8.36
C ASP A 135 5.37 -13.16 -6.91
N LEU A 136 5.42 -12.09 -6.11
CA LEU A 136 4.99 -12.10 -4.73
C LEU A 136 4.28 -10.77 -4.41
N LEU A 137 3.05 -10.87 -3.93
CA LEU A 137 2.25 -9.72 -3.52
C LEU A 137 1.87 -9.86 -2.06
N CYS A 138 2.09 -8.79 -1.29
CA CYS A 138 1.68 -8.71 0.11
C CYS A 138 0.47 -7.81 0.29
N GLY A 139 -0.51 -8.27 1.09
CA GLY A 139 -1.68 -7.51 1.51
C GLY A 139 -1.92 -7.60 3.02
N GLY A 140 -2.71 -6.68 3.55
CA GLY A 140 -3.06 -6.64 4.97
C GLY A 140 -4.58 -6.57 5.19
N SER A 141 -5.05 -7.17 6.29
CA SER A 141 -6.47 -7.26 6.61
C SER A 141 -7.11 -5.90 6.98
N GLN A 142 -6.33 -5.00 7.58
CA GLN A 142 -6.82 -3.76 8.22
C GLN A 142 -6.93 -2.54 7.31
N LYS A 143 -6.59 -2.66 6.03
CA LYS A 143 -6.64 -1.55 5.05
C LYS A 143 -7.96 -1.58 4.25
N ALA A 144 -7.91 -1.46 2.94
CA ALA A 144 -9.12 -1.47 2.11
C ALA A 144 -9.98 -2.74 2.24
N VAL A 145 -9.42 -3.84 2.70
CA VAL A 145 -10.17 -5.06 3.06
C VAL A 145 -11.18 -4.84 4.18
N SER A 146 -10.93 -3.87 5.09
CA SER A 146 -11.82 -3.51 6.21
C SER A 146 -12.10 -4.65 7.20
N ALA A 147 -11.13 -5.56 7.37
CA ALA A 147 -11.14 -6.57 8.42
C ALA A 147 -10.30 -6.11 9.63
N PRO A 148 -10.43 -6.77 10.79
CA PRO A 148 -9.58 -6.46 11.95
C PRO A 148 -8.08 -6.57 11.60
N PRO A 149 -7.21 -5.77 12.24
CA PRO A 149 -5.76 -5.94 12.13
C PRO A 149 -5.34 -7.28 12.74
N GLY A 150 -4.31 -7.92 12.19
CA GLY A 150 -3.77 -9.19 12.74
C GLY A 150 -3.52 -10.26 11.70
N LEU A 151 -3.91 -10.04 10.44
CA LEU A 151 -3.63 -10.96 9.34
C LEU A 151 -2.94 -10.24 8.18
N THR A 152 -1.87 -10.85 7.69
CA THR A 152 -1.35 -10.59 6.35
C THR A 152 -1.68 -11.76 5.43
N PHE A 153 -1.83 -11.48 4.15
CA PHE A 153 -1.97 -12.50 3.12
C PHE A 153 -0.97 -12.23 2.01
N VAL A 154 -0.42 -13.32 1.48
CA VAL A 154 0.65 -13.27 0.49
C VAL A 154 0.28 -14.18 -0.68
N THR A 155 0.36 -13.68 -1.90
CA THR A 155 0.32 -14.52 -3.10
C THR A 155 1.75 -14.81 -3.53
N ILE A 156 2.02 -16.02 -4.02
CA ILE A 156 3.35 -16.41 -4.52
C ILE A 156 3.22 -17.15 -5.84
N SER A 157 4.10 -16.81 -6.81
CA SER A 157 4.24 -17.54 -8.07
C SER A 157 5.02 -18.84 -7.89
N ASP A 158 4.94 -19.73 -8.89
CA ASP A 158 5.80 -20.91 -8.92
C ASP A 158 7.30 -20.53 -8.98
N ALA A 159 7.64 -19.40 -9.58
CA ALA A 159 9.02 -18.91 -9.61
C ALA A 159 9.54 -18.57 -8.19
N VAL A 160 8.75 -17.90 -7.37
CA VAL A 160 9.08 -17.64 -5.95
C VAL A 160 9.16 -18.94 -5.17
N LYS A 161 8.20 -19.85 -5.37
CA LYS A 161 8.21 -21.15 -4.71
C LYS A 161 9.48 -21.94 -5.03
N ASN A 162 9.84 -21.99 -6.31
CA ASN A 162 11.06 -22.66 -6.76
C ASN A 162 12.32 -21.99 -6.19
N ALA A 163 12.36 -20.65 -6.15
CA ALA A 163 13.48 -19.92 -5.55
C ALA A 163 13.64 -20.24 -4.05
N MET A 164 12.53 -20.35 -3.30
CA MET A 164 12.57 -20.76 -1.90
C MET A 164 13.10 -22.19 -1.70
N HIS A 165 12.71 -23.12 -2.57
CA HIS A 165 13.20 -24.52 -2.51
C HIS A 165 14.65 -24.67 -2.99
N ALA A 166 15.12 -23.82 -3.90
CA ALA A 166 16.49 -23.85 -4.41
C ALA A 166 17.53 -23.24 -3.44
N ARG A 167 17.08 -22.71 -2.28
CA ARG A 167 17.97 -22.12 -1.28
C ARG A 167 19.03 -23.12 -0.80
N LYS A 168 20.23 -22.60 -0.61
CA LYS A 168 21.38 -23.35 -0.04
C LYS A 168 21.42 -23.25 1.47
N THR A 169 20.75 -22.24 2.04
CA THR A 169 20.69 -21.99 3.49
C THR A 169 19.24 -22.07 3.98
N PRO A 170 18.99 -22.54 5.22
CA PRO A 170 17.64 -22.55 5.76
C PRO A 170 17.08 -21.13 5.96
N ILE A 171 15.77 -20.97 5.85
CA ILE A 171 15.10 -19.72 6.22
C ILE A 171 15.30 -19.50 7.72
N ARG A 172 15.90 -18.35 8.08
CA ARG A 172 16.27 -18.02 9.47
C ARG A 172 15.11 -17.40 10.25
N SER A 173 13.92 -17.90 10.05
CA SER A 173 12.73 -17.51 10.81
C SER A 173 11.75 -18.66 10.80
N PHE A 174 11.04 -18.86 11.92
CA PHE A 174 9.92 -19.80 12.00
C PHE A 174 8.63 -19.10 11.58
N TYR A 175 8.30 -17.95 12.18
CA TYR A 175 7.07 -17.22 11.88
C TYR A 175 7.08 -16.57 10.50
N ALA A 176 8.18 -15.96 10.07
CA ALA A 176 8.32 -15.32 8.77
C ALA A 176 8.73 -16.30 7.64
N SER A 177 8.64 -17.61 7.85
CA SER A 177 8.90 -18.60 6.81
C SER A 177 7.66 -18.91 6.00
N LEU A 178 7.63 -18.51 4.72
CA LEU A 178 6.52 -18.85 3.82
C LEU A 178 6.45 -20.36 3.54
N LEU A 179 7.57 -21.09 3.58
CA LEU A 179 7.58 -22.55 3.41
C LEU A 179 6.94 -23.30 4.60
N ALA A 180 6.85 -22.68 5.78
CA ALA A 180 6.19 -23.30 6.93
C ALA A 180 4.72 -23.68 6.67
N PHE A 181 4.09 -22.98 5.73
CA PHE A 181 2.69 -23.24 5.33
C PHE A 181 2.56 -24.20 4.15
N GLU A 182 3.64 -24.77 3.64
CA GLU A 182 3.56 -25.63 2.47
C GLU A 182 2.80 -26.94 2.76
N GLY A 183 1.77 -27.19 1.96
CA GLY A 183 0.89 -28.37 2.12
C GLY A 183 0.06 -28.35 3.39
N TYR A 184 -0.15 -27.20 4.02
CA TYR A 184 -0.95 -27.08 5.27
C TYR A 184 -2.38 -27.55 5.08
N TYR A 185 -2.98 -27.32 3.92
CA TYR A 185 -4.35 -27.70 3.62
C TYR A 185 -4.50 -29.22 3.47
N GLU A 186 -3.62 -29.84 2.69
CA GLU A 186 -3.60 -31.29 2.47
C GLU A 186 -3.26 -32.05 3.75
N LYS A 187 -2.28 -31.56 4.48
CA LYS A 187 -1.84 -32.13 5.76
C LYS A 187 -2.82 -31.86 6.90
N LYS A 188 -3.79 -30.93 6.72
CA LYS A 188 -4.70 -30.43 7.75
C LYS A 188 -3.96 -30.02 9.03
N TRP A 189 -2.86 -29.33 8.85
CA TRP A 189 -1.95 -28.94 9.92
C TRP A 189 -1.46 -27.50 9.70
N PHE A 190 -1.34 -26.75 10.81
CA PHE A 190 -0.79 -25.41 10.81
C PHE A 190 0.48 -25.36 11.64
N PRO A 191 1.47 -24.54 11.26
CA PRO A 191 2.74 -24.47 11.99
C PRO A 191 2.60 -23.91 13.40
N TYR A 192 1.56 -23.15 13.68
CA TYR A 192 1.24 -22.54 14.98
C TYR A 192 -0.27 -22.26 15.10
N THR A 193 -0.71 -21.81 16.29
CA THR A 193 -2.12 -21.49 16.52
C THR A 193 -2.58 -20.34 15.61
N MET A 194 -3.64 -20.56 14.86
CA MET A 194 -4.19 -19.56 13.95
C MET A 194 -5.24 -18.70 14.66
N PRO A 195 -5.34 -17.39 14.36
CA PRO A 195 -6.30 -16.47 14.94
C PRO A 195 -7.68 -16.66 14.26
N ILE A 196 -8.42 -17.67 14.71
CA ILE A 196 -9.67 -18.11 14.06
C ILE A 196 -10.70 -16.99 13.97
N SER A 197 -10.82 -16.14 15.00
CA SER A 197 -11.74 -15.00 14.99
C SER A 197 -11.41 -14.00 13.87
N ASP A 198 -10.12 -13.69 13.67
CA ASP A 198 -9.67 -12.76 12.64
C ASP A 198 -9.84 -13.38 11.24
N ILE A 199 -9.64 -14.69 11.12
CA ILE A 199 -9.90 -15.43 9.86
C ILE A 199 -11.39 -15.37 9.49
N TYR A 200 -12.31 -15.49 10.44
CA TYR A 200 -13.74 -15.30 10.18
C TYR A 200 -14.06 -13.85 9.80
N GLY A 201 -13.46 -12.88 10.49
CA GLY A 201 -13.60 -11.47 10.14
C GLY A 201 -13.07 -11.17 8.72
N LEU A 202 -11.89 -11.70 8.37
CA LEU A 202 -11.32 -11.58 7.03
C LEU A 202 -12.21 -12.25 5.97
N ARG A 203 -12.78 -13.42 6.27
CA ARG A 203 -13.72 -14.10 5.37
C ARG A 203 -14.94 -13.24 5.09
N ALA A 204 -15.56 -12.68 6.15
CA ALA A 204 -16.73 -11.81 6.00
C ALA A 204 -16.37 -10.54 5.17
N ALA A 205 -15.19 -9.97 5.38
CA ALA A 205 -14.73 -8.83 4.61
C ALA A 205 -14.54 -9.16 3.12
N PHE A 206 -13.97 -10.31 2.79
CA PHE A 206 -13.87 -10.76 1.40
C PHE A 206 -15.23 -11.07 0.77
N ASP A 207 -16.17 -11.64 1.53
CA ASP A 207 -17.53 -11.86 1.05
C ASP A 207 -18.23 -10.52 0.74
N ASN A 208 -18.01 -9.47 1.56
CA ASN A 208 -18.49 -8.11 1.29
C ASN A 208 -17.88 -7.52 0.02
N ILE A 209 -16.55 -7.60 -0.14
CA ILE A 209 -15.84 -7.12 -1.35
C ILE A 209 -16.36 -7.86 -2.59
N ALA A 210 -16.52 -9.16 -2.52
CA ALA A 210 -16.99 -9.96 -3.65
C ALA A 210 -18.44 -9.64 -4.05
N SER A 211 -19.24 -9.10 -3.12
CA SER A 211 -20.63 -8.67 -3.35
C SER A 211 -20.76 -7.22 -3.80
N ASP A 212 -19.66 -6.44 -3.83
CA ASP A 212 -19.62 -5.03 -4.18
C ASP A 212 -18.77 -4.80 -5.44
N PRO A 213 -19.34 -4.99 -6.63
CA PRO A 213 -18.61 -4.85 -7.89
C PRO A 213 -18.21 -3.41 -8.19
N GLU A 214 -18.78 -2.43 -7.51
CA GLU A 214 -18.50 -1.00 -7.71
C GLU A 214 -17.43 -0.45 -6.74
N LEU A 215 -16.86 -1.28 -5.89
CA LEU A 215 -15.93 -0.84 -4.85
C LEU A 215 -14.75 -0.04 -5.42
N GLU A 216 -14.05 -0.55 -6.43
CA GLU A 216 -12.91 0.13 -7.04
C GLU A 216 -13.34 1.45 -7.70
N GLU A 217 -14.39 1.41 -8.53
CA GLU A 217 -14.91 2.58 -9.23
C GLU A 217 -15.39 3.67 -8.26
N ARG A 218 -16.11 3.28 -7.20
CA ARG A 218 -16.55 4.20 -6.15
C ARG A 218 -15.37 4.82 -5.41
N THR A 219 -14.35 4.02 -5.07
CA THR A 219 -13.14 4.50 -4.40
C THR A 219 -12.42 5.52 -5.28
N HIS A 220 -12.28 5.22 -6.58
CA HIS A 220 -11.69 6.14 -7.57
C HIS A 220 -12.46 7.47 -7.67
N ARG A 221 -13.79 7.43 -7.83
CA ARG A 221 -14.62 8.63 -7.92
C ARG A 221 -14.51 9.52 -6.67
N ILE A 222 -14.53 8.91 -5.49
CA ILE A 222 -14.35 9.63 -4.22
C ILE A 222 -12.98 10.30 -4.17
N ALA A 223 -11.93 9.57 -4.50
CA ALA A 223 -10.57 10.06 -4.48
C ALA A 223 -10.37 11.23 -5.46
N GLU A 224 -10.84 11.08 -6.69
CA GLU A 224 -10.74 12.13 -7.71
C GLU A 224 -11.54 13.38 -7.31
N ALA A 225 -12.78 13.22 -6.86
CA ALA A 225 -13.60 14.33 -6.40
C ALA A 225 -12.96 15.07 -5.21
N ALA A 226 -12.38 14.33 -4.25
CA ALA A 226 -11.69 14.92 -3.11
C ALA A 226 -10.45 15.72 -3.54
N ARG A 227 -9.59 15.16 -4.37
CA ARG A 227 -8.38 15.84 -4.89
C ARG A 227 -8.74 17.11 -5.66
N ARG A 228 -9.74 17.04 -6.53
CA ARG A 228 -10.21 18.20 -7.30
C ARG A 228 -10.81 19.29 -6.41
N ALA A 229 -11.62 18.90 -5.42
CA ALA A 229 -12.19 19.84 -4.46
C ALA A 229 -11.11 20.58 -3.66
N LEU A 230 -10.13 19.86 -3.14
CA LEU A 230 -8.99 20.45 -2.40
C LEU A 230 -8.20 21.43 -3.29
N THR A 231 -7.88 21.02 -4.51
CA THR A 231 -7.11 21.83 -5.47
C THR A 231 -7.87 23.10 -5.86
N GLU A 232 -9.17 23.01 -6.20
CA GLU A 232 -9.98 24.17 -6.57
C GLU A 232 -10.19 25.12 -5.39
N ALA A 233 -10.27 24.58 -4.16
CA ALA A 233 -10.31 25.38 -2.95
C ALA A 233 -8.97 26.09 -2.63
N GLY A 234 -7.90 25.82 -3.36
CA GLY A 234 -6.59 26.43 -3.23
C GLY A 234 -5.63 25.72 -2.30
N LEU A 235 -5.95 24.48 -1.90
CA LEU A 235 -5.04 23.62 -1.15
C LEU A 235 -4.11 22.90 -2.13
N LYS A 236 -2.85 22.70 -1.70
CA LYS A 236 -1.84 22.03 -2.51
C LYS A 236 -1.83 20.54 -2.19
N LEU A 237 -2.08 19.69 -3.18
CA LEU A 237 -1.81 18.26 -3.07
C LEU A 237 -0.32 18.04 -2.87
N HIS A 238 0.05 17.05 -2.06
CA HIS A 238 1.44 16.77 -1.75
C HIS A 238 2.20 16.28 -2.99
N LEU A 239 1.61 15.38 -3.75
CA LEU A 239 2.21 14.78 -4.94
C LEU A 239 1.95 15.60 -6.20
N GLU A 240 2.81 15.42 -7.20
CA GLU A 240 2.65 15.97 -8.56
C GLU A 240 2.03 14.93 -9.51
N SER A 241 2.29 13.63 -9.28
CA SER A 241 1.70 12.52 -10.02
C SER A 241 1.59 11.25 -9.17
N GLY A 242 0.94 10.20 -9.70
CA GLY A 242 0.84 8.91 -9.01
C GLY A 242 -0.06 8.96 -7.77
N PHE A 243 -1.24 9.52 -7.91
CA PHE A 243 -2.20 9.62 -6.80
C PHE A 243 -2.92 8.30 -6.54
N SER A 244 -2.84 7.81 -5.31
CA SER A 244 -3.61 6.64 -4.87
C SER A 244 -5.10 6.97 -4.73
N ASP A 245 -5.94 5.96 -5.00
CA ASP A 245 -7.38 6.06 -4.77
C ASP A 245 -7.79 5.65 -3.34
N THR A 246 -6.85 5.26 -2.48
CA THR A 246 -7.13 4.87 -1.10
C THR A 246 -6.87 5.98 -0.08
N VAL A 247 -6.07 6.97 -0.44
CA VAL A 247 -5.71 8.09 0.43
C VAL A 247 -5.41 9.34 -0.38
N THR A 248 -5.93 10.48 0.06
CA THR A 248 -5.60 11.80 -0.47
C THR A 248 -4.72 12.54 0.53
N VAL A 249 -3.62 13.11 0.04
CA VAL A 249 -2.63 13.81 0.88
C VAL A 249 -2.45 15.24 0.36
N PHE A 250 -2.53 16.22 1.28
CA PHE A 250 -2.32 17.62 0.96
C PHE A 250 -1.36 18.29 1.95
N ASP A 251 -0.61 19.27 1.47
CA ASP A 251 0.32 20.06 2.28
C ASP A 251 -0.45 20.94 3.27
N ILE A 252 0.09 21.10 4.47
CA ILE A 252 -0.54 21.94 5.51
C ILE A 252 -0.43 23.42 5.09
N PRO A 253 -1.54 24.17 5.08
CA PRO A 253 -1.50 25.61 4.82
C PRO A 253 -0.63 26.37 5.85
N ALA A 254 0.05 27.42 5.38
CA ALA A 254 0.99 28.18 6.22
C ALA A 254 0.34 28.87 7.45
N GLU A 255 -0.96 29.09 7.39
CA GLU A 255 -1.76 29.73 8.44
C GLU A 255 -2.02 28.83 9.66
N THR A 256 -1.75 27.53 9.55
CA THR A 256 -2.12 26.54 10.57
C THR A 256 -1.06 25.47 10.77
N THR A 257 -1.35 24.49 11.61
CA THR A 257 -0.47 23.35 11.90
C THR A 257 -1.25 22.03 11.82
N CYS A 258 -0.51 20.93 11.62
CA CYS A 258 -1.07 19.58 11.63
C CYS A 258 -1.93 19.33 12.89
N ASP A 259 -1.35 19.61 14.06
CA ASP A 259 -1.99 19.35 15.34
C ASP A 259 -3.27 20.19 15.53
N ALA A 260 -3.29 21.43 15.05
CA ALA A 260 -4.47 22.30 15.14
C ALA A 260 -5.62 21.73 14.28
N ILE A 261 -5.32 21.29 13.05
CA ILE A 261 -6.31 20.66 12.15
C ILE A 261 -6.84 19.37 12.78
N LEU A 262 -5.96 18.43 13.15
CA LEU A 262 -6.36 17.12 13.67
C LEU A 262 -7.13 17.23 14.99
N SER A 263 -6.69 18.11 15.89
CA SER A 263 -7.37 18.34 17.18
C SER A 263 -8.77 18.87 17.00
N ARG A 264 -8.97 19.85 16.10
CA ARG A 264 -10.27 20.43 15.85
C ARG A 264 -11.20 19.46 15.13
N MET A 265 -10.74 18.78 14.09
CA MET A 265 -11.50 17.73 13.40
C MET A 265 -12.05 16.70 14.39
N LYS A 266 -11.21 16.23 15.31
CA LYS A 266 -11.61 15.26 16.32
C LYS A 266 -12.59 15.84 17.36
N LYS A 267 -12.31 17.05 17.90
CA LYS A 267 -13.10 17.61 19.01
C LYS A 267 -14.46 18.10 18.56
N GLU A 268 -14.52 18.85 17.45
CA GLU A 268 -15.73 19.54 17.04
C GLU A 268 -16.60 18.67 16.12
N HIS A 269 -15.96 17.80 15.31
CA HIS A 269 -16.67 17.03 14.29
C HIS A 269 -16.65 15.52 14.53
N ASN A 270 -15.90 15.03 15.52
CA ASN A 270 -15.70 13.60 15.79
C ASN A 270 -15.18 12.83 14.58
N ILE A 271 -14.38 13.49 13.73
CA ILE A 271 -13.74 12.90 12.56
C ILE A 271 -12.23 12.81 12.80
N MET A 272 -11.67 11.64 12.55
CA MET A 272 -10.24 11.38 12.67
C MET A 272 -9.57 11.40 11.30
N LEU A 273 -8.74 12.40 11.07
CA LEU A 273 -7.75 12.42 10.00
C LEU A 273 -6.39 12.02 10.56
N ALA A 274 -5.41 11.83 9.68
CA ALA A 274 -4.04 11.50 10.08
C ALA A 274 -3.05 12.54 9.52
N GLY A 275 -2.03 12.86 10.30
CA GLY A 275 -0.79 13.42 9.79
C GLY A 275 0.07 12.32 9.15
N SER A 276 1.34 12.60 8.96
CA SER A 276 2.30 11.61 8.50
C SER A 276 3.50 11.53 9.46
N PHE A 277 4.51 10.77 9.13
CA PHE A 277 5.69 10.52 9.95
C PHE A 277 6.96 10.68 9.12
N ASP A 278 8.11 10.50 9.72
CA ASP A 278 9.45 10.71 9.12
C ASP A 278 9.54 12.07 8.44
N ASP A 279 9.99 12.13 7.21
CA ASP A 279 10.19 13.37 6.45
C ASP A 279 8.92 14.18 6.24
N LEU A 280 7.74 13.55 6.33
CA LEU A 280 6.43 14.19 6.17
C LEU A 280 5.77 14.56 7.51
N SER A 281 6.46 14.32 8.63
CA SER A 281 5.95 14.64 9.96
C SER A 281 5.61 16.13 10.08
N GLY A 282 4.35 16.43 10.43
CA GLY A 282 3.88 17.81 10.60
C GLY A 282 3.75 18.63 9.30
N LYS A 283 3.96 18.03 8.13
CA LYS A 283 3.92 18.75 6.83
C LYS A 283 2.65 18.49 6.03
N VAL A 284 1.99 17.37 6.25
CA VAL A 284 0.84 16.95 5.46
C VAL A 284 -0.33 16.45 6.32
N ILE A 285 -1.52 16.50 5.74
CA ILE A 285 -2.73 15.82 6.23
C ILE A 285 -3.12 14.73 5.24
N ARG A 286 -3.50 13.58 5.77
CA ARG A 286 -3.99 12.42 5.02
C ARG A 286 -5.47 12.21 5.28
N ILE A 287 -6.25 12.09 4.21
CA ILE A 287 -7.65 11.70 4.23
C ILE A 287 -7.74 10.28 3.69
N GLY A 288 -8.01 9.30 4.55
CA GLY A 288 -8.19 7.91 4.14
C GLY A 288 -9.63 7.67 3.66
N HIS A 289 -9.77 7.13 2.46
CA HIS A 289 -11.06 6.77 1.86
C HIS A 289 -10.95 5.38 1.21
N MET A 290 -10.67 4.37 2.01
CA MET A 290 -10.50 2.98 1.59
C MET A 290 -11.48 2.05 2.31
N GLY A 291 -11.85 0.97 1.65
CA GLY A 291 -12.74 -0.03 2.22
C GLY A 291 -14.10 0.56 2.59
N ASN A 292 -14.58 0.30 3.81
CA ASN A 292 -15.86 0.81 4.30
C ASN A 292 -15.93 2.33 4.38
N ASN A 293 -14.79 3.03 4.45
CA ASN A 293 -14.73 4.50 4.44
C ASN A 293 -14.81 5.07 3.00
N ALA A 294 -14.75 4.22 1.96
CA ALA A 294 -14.97 4.63 0.59
C ALA A 294 -16.48 4.76 0.31
N ASN A 295 -17.12 5.67 1.01
CA ASN A 295 -18.54 6.00 0.82
C ASN A 295 -18.75 7.52 0.72
N PHE A 296 -19.81 7.88 0.03
CA PHE A 296 -20.12 9.28 -0.27
C PHE A 296 -20.41 10.10 0.98
N GLU A 297 -21.20 9.56 1.89
CA GLU A 297 -21.70 10.25 3.09
C GLU A 297 -20.55 10.64 4.02
N ASP A 298 -19.64 9.69 4.29
CA ASP A 298 -18.49 9.93 5.15
C ASP A 298 -17.53 10.95 4.53
N MET A 299 -17.33 10.88 3.21
CA MET A 299 -16.45 11.84 2.54
C MET A 299 -17.08 13.23 2.49
N ALA A 300 -18.37 13.36 2.20
CA ALA A 300 -19.07 14.64 2.20
C ALA A 300 -19.03 15.29 3.61
N ALA A 301 -19.26 14.50 4.66
CA ALA A 301 -19.14 14.96 6.04
C ALA A 301 -17.69 15.38 6.38
N THR A 302 -16.69 14.64 5.87
CA THR A 302 -15.27 14.97 6.06
C THR A 302 -14.92 16.30 5.36
N MET A 303 -15.39 16.52 4.13
CA MET A 303 -15.16 17.77 3.39
C MET A 303 -15.82 18.97 4.10
N TYR A 304 -17.04 18.79 4.62
CA TYR A 304 -17.71 19.81 5.42
C TYR A 304 -16.89 20.18 6.66
N ALA A 305 -16.53 19.18 7.46
CA ALA A 305 -15.78 19.37 8.70
C ALA A 305 -14.40 19.99 8.44
N LEU A 306 -13.72 19.58 7.38
CA LEU A 306 -12.43 20.12 7.00
C LEU A 306 -12.56 21.59 6.55
N SER A 307 -13.58 21.93 5.77
CA SER A 307 -13.87 23.32 5.36
C SER A 307 -14.06 24.22 6.57
N GLU A 308 -14.96 23.86 7.49
CA GLU A 308 -15.20 24.59 8.74
C GLU A 308 -13.94 24.71 9.61
N THR A 309 -13.17 23.62 9.69
CA THR A 309 -11.93 23.61 10.48
C THR A 309 -10.89 24.57 9.91
N LEU A 310 -10.63 24.51 8.59
CA LEU A 310 -9.63 25.36 7.95
C LEU A 310 -10.00 26.84 7.99
N ILE A 311 -11.27 27.18 7.76
CA ILE A 311 -11.77 28.56 7.87
C ILE A 311 -11.60 29.08 9.31
N PHE A 312 -11.98 28.29 10.32
CA PHE A 312 -11.79 28.67 11.72
C PHE A 312 -10.31 28.92 12.08
N LEU A 313 -9.41 28.16 11.49
CA LEU A 313 -7.95 28.29 11.70
C LEU A 313 -7.33 29.42 10.84
N GLY A 314 -8.14 30.20 10.14
CA GLY A 314 -7.68 31.38 9.38
C GLY A 314 -7.23 31.09 7.96
N VAL A 315 -7.43 29.88 7.46
CA VAL A 315 -7.11 29.53 6.07
C VAL A 315 -8.15 30.11 5.12
N ASN A 316 -7.71 30.85 4.13
CA ASN A 316 -8.58 31.48 3.13
C ASN A 316 -8.85 30.50 1.96
N LEU A 317 -9.93 29.73 2.05
CA LEU A 317 -10.36 28.82 1.00
C LEU A 317 -11.01 29.60 -0.16
N LYS A 318 -10.68 29.23 -1.40
CA LYS A 318 -11.29 29.81 -2.62
C LYS A 318 -12.69 29.27 -2.94
N GLY A 319 -13.16 28.27 -2.16
CA GLY A 319 -14.49 27.68 -2.31
C GLY A 319 -14.82 26.76 -1.13
N ASP A 320 -16.09 26.46 -0.94
CA ASP A 320 -16.54 25.48 0.05
C ASP A 320 -16.19 24.06 -0.44
N LEU A 321 -15.43 23.32 0.40
CA LEU A 321 -14.98 21.98 0.07
C LEU A 321 -16.13 21.01 -0.19
N THR A 322 -17.24 21.16 0.53
CA THR A 322 -18.41 20.30 0.35
C THR A 322 -19.05 20.52 -1.02
N GLY A 323 -19.32 21.76 -1.37
CA GLY A 323 -19.91 22.12 -2.66
C GLY A 323 -19.02 21.71 -3.83
N LEU A 324 -17.69 21.87 -3.68
CA LEU A 324 -16.71 21.45 -4.67
C LEU A 324 -16.64 19.91 -4.79
N PHE A 325 -16.67 19.20 -3.68
CA PHE A 325 -16.70 17.73 -3.70
C PHE A 325 -17.96 17.21 -4.41
N LEU A 326 -19.13 17.74 -4.07
CA LEU A 326 -20.40 17.40 -4.73
C LEU A 326 -20.36 17.64 -6.24
N LYS A 327 -19.80 18.79 -6.64
CA LYS A 327 -19.63 19.17 -8.05
C LYS A 327 -18.82 18.13 -8.85
N TYR A 328 -17.79 17.54 -8.23
CA TYR A 328 -16.88 16.62 -8.91
C TYR A 328 -17.21 15.14 -8.74
N TYR A 329 -18.05 14.80 -7.77
CA TYR A 329 -18.49 13.42 -7.55
C TYR A 329 -19.58 12.99 -8.54
N HIS A 330 -20.39 13.93 -9.01
CA HIS A 330 -21.46 13.74 -10.02
C HIS A 330 -21.01 14.11 -11.43
#